data_052eed4120aa8e07733c9800cfdbc222
#
_entry.id   052eed4120aa8e07733c9800cfdbc222
#
_cell.length_a   1.000
_cell.length_b   1.000
_cell.length_c   1.000
_cell.angle_alpha   90.00
_cell.angle_beta   90.00
_cell.angle_gamma   90.00
#
_symmetry.space_group_name_H-M   'P 1'
#
loop_
_entity.id
_entity.type
_entity.pdbx_description
1 polymer ?
#
loop_
_entity_poly.entity_id
_entity_poly.type
_entity_poly.pdbx_seq_one_letter_code
_entity_poly.pdbx_strand_id
1 'polypeptide(L)'
;MAEQTDILQKIADANRADLEQRKKAVPEAELIRKTGRVPRAKSLFASLKSRDGIRIISELKKASPSKGLIRPDFQFETFAREYLDAGAAAISVLTEPHFFQGSLEYLRKVAALAADTPVPVLRKDFLFDRYQVAEARAAGADAVLLIAALIRDDALFRELLDHAHELGMDALCEAHDEAEVKRVLGLGARIVGVNSRDLRTFHTDISRTGELLALIPETCASVAESGIRTAEDFTKLPADAYLIGETLMRAEHPGAKLRELRSGPCGH
;
A
#
# COMPACT_ATOMS: atom_id res chain seq x y z
N MET A 1 34.55 -4.28 6.39
CA MET A 1 33.19 -3.82 6.77
C MET A 1 32.24 -4.45 5.78
N ALA A 2 31.36 -5.35 6.23
CA ALA A 2 30.39 -5.97 5.33
C ALA A 2 29.43 -4.86 4.85
N GLU A 3 29.31 -4.67 3.53
CA GLU A 3 28.28 -3.84 2.93
C GLU A 3 26.92 -4.32 3.46
N GLN A 4 26.26 -3.44 4.21
CA GLN A 4 24.87 -3.64 4.60
C GLN A 4 24.05 -3.58 3.30
N THR A 5 23.85 -4.75 2.70
CA THR A 5 23.07 -4.84 1.46
C THR A 5 21.68 -4.30 1.74
N ASP A 6 21.29 -3.26 1.02
CA ASP A 6 20.00 -2.59 1.13
C ASP A 6 18.87 -3.61 1.03
N ILE A 7 17.97 -3.66 2.02
CA ILE A 7 16.87 -4.63 2.05
C ILE A 7 15.97 -4.48 0.82
N LEU A 8 15.79 -3.25 0.30
CA LEU A 8 15.04 -2.99 -0.93
C LEU A 8 15.66 -3.74 -2.11
N GLN A 9 17.01 -3.70 -2.23
CA GLN A 9 17.69 -4.39 -3.31
C GLN A 9 17.55 -5.90 -3.19
N LYS A 10 17.66 -6.46 -1.98
CA LYS A 10 17.47 -7.91 -1.74
C LYS A 10 16.07 -8.36 -2.13
N ILE A 11 15.05 -7.59 -1.75
CA ILE A 11 13.65 -7.90 -2.09
C ILE A 11 13.45 -7.78 -3.60
N ALA A 12 13.98 -6.73 -4.23
CA ALA A 12 13.87 -6.54 -5.67
C ALA A 12 14.55 -7.69 -6.46
N ASP A 13 15.71 -8.14 -6.02
CA ASP A 13 16.44 -9.22 -6.68
C ASP A 13 15.72 -10.56 -6.58
N ALA A 14 15.15 -10.88 -5.40
CA ALA A 14 14.31 -12.07 -5.22
C ALA A 14 13.07 -12.00 -6.13
N ASN A 15 12.38 -10.86 -6.15
CA ASN A 15 11.19 -10.66 -6.97
C ASN A 15 11.47 -10.68 -8.47
N ARG A 16 12.67 -10.28 -8.94
CA ARG A 16 13.03 -10.36 -10.37
C ARG A 16 13.09 -11.80 -10.85
N ALA A 17 13.66 -12.72 -10.06
CA ALA A 17 13.73 -14.13 -10.43
C ALA A 17 12.32 -14.74 -10.59
N ASP A 18 11.43 -14.43 -9.65
CA ASP A 18 10.02 -14.87 -9.71
C ASP A 18 9.26 -14.24 -10.87
N LEU A 19 9.51 -12.95 -11.15
CA LEU A 19 8.86 -12.22 -12.23
C LEU A 19 9.13 -12.88 -13.58
N GLU A 20 10.39 -13.27 -13.86
CA GLU A 20 10.74 -13.94 -15.11
C GLU A 20 10.04 -15.30 -15.27
N GLN A 21 9.81 -16.02 -14.18
CA GLN A 21 9.04 -17.26 -14.21
C GLN A 21 7.55 -16.98 -14.47
N ARG A 22 6.98 -15.96 -13.83
CA ARG A 22 5.58 -15.57 -14.04
C ARG A 22 5.32 -15.09 -15.47
N LYS A 23 6.24 -14.30 -16.06
CA LYS A 23 6.16 -13.86 -17.46
C LYS A 23 6.15 -15.03 -18.44
N LYS A 24 6.95 -16.08 -18.16
CA LYS A 24 6.96 -17.31 -18.99
C LYS A 24 5.68 -18.12 -18.84
N ALA A 25 5.12 -18.19 -17.62
CA ALA A 25 3.91 -18.95 -17.33
C ALA A 25 2.65 -18.28 -17.89
N VAL A 26 2.55 -16.95 -17.82
CA VAL A 26 1.41 -16.16 -18.27
C VAL A 26 1.93 -14.95 -19.07
N PRO A 27 1.81 -14.93 -20.40
CA PRO A 27 2.22 -13.77 -21.20
C PRO A 27 1.44 -12.51 -20.83
N GLU A 28 2.09 -11.33 -20.91
CA GLU A 28 1.46 -10.03 -20.58
C GLU A 28 0.17 -9.78 -21.33
N ALA A 29 0.11 -10.14 -22.63
CA ALA A 29 -1.09 -10.02 -23.44
C ALA A 29 -2.29 -10.81 -22.87
N GLU A 30 -2.04 -11.91 -22.16
CA GLU A 30 -3.09 -12.66 -21.47
C GLU A 30 -3.56 -11.93 -20.21
N LEU A 31 -2.63 -11.33 -19.45
CA LEU A 31 -2.98 -10.49 -18.29
C LEU A 31 -3.84 -9.30 -18.73
N ILE A 32 -3.45 -8.58 -19.79
CA ILE A 32 -4.23 -7.47 -20.35
C ILE A 32 -5.65 -7.92 -20.75
N ARG A 33 -5.79 -9.09 -21.37
CA ARG A 33 -7.15 -9.63 -21.66
C ARG A 33 -7.95 -9.93 -20.39
N LYS A 34 -7.28 -10.36 -19.31
CA LYS A 34 -7.92 -10.63 -18.01
C LYS A 34 -8.39 -9.33 -17.34
N THR A 35 -7.68 -8.21 -17.51
CA THR A 35 -8.10 -6.92 -16.93
C THR A 35 -9.47 -6.47 -17.41
N GLY A 36 -9.84 -6.77 -18.65
CA GLY A 36 -11.17 -6.48 -19.19
C GLY A 36 -12.31 -7.33 -18.62
N ARG A 37 -12.00 -8.34 -17.79
CA ARG A 37 -12.99 -9.23 -17.16
C ARG A 37 -13.21 -8.93 -15.69
N VAL A 38 -12.40 -8.08 -15.09
CA VAL A 38 -12.57 -7.64 -13.70
C VAL A 38 -13.44 -6.39 -13.64
N PRO A 39 -14.23 -6.17 -12.57
CA PRO A 39 -15.02 -4.96 -12.40
C PRO A 39 -14.15 -3.70 -12.54
N ARG A 40 -14.78 -2.56 -12.90
CA ARG A 40 -14.05 -1.28 -12.95
C ARG A 40 -13.39 -1.00 -11.61
N ALA A 41 -12.14 -0.54 -11.64
CA ALA A 41 -11.41 -0.20 -10.42
C ALA A 41 -12.11 0.95 -9.65
N LYS A 42 -12.13 0.82 -8.36
CA LYS A 42 -12.62 1.84 -7.43
C LYS A 42 -11.52 2.87 -7.20
N SER A 43 -11.89 4.13 -7.03
CA SER A 43 -10.89 5.17 -6.81
C SER A 43 -10.39 5.15 -5.36
N LEU A 44 -9.11 4.83 -5.18
CA LEU A 44 -8.41 5.02 -3.92
C LEU A 44 -8.36 6.50 -3.56
N PHE A 45 -8.06 7.37 -4.53
CA PHE A 45 -8.02 8.82 -4.32
C PHE A 45 -9.33 9.35 -3.73
N ALA A 46 -10.47 9.02 -4.34
CA ALA A 46 -11.78 9.49 -3.86
C ALA A 46 -12.09 8.96 -2.45
N SER A 47 -11.72 7.71 -2.16
CA SER A 47 -11.88 7.13 -0.83
C SER A 47 -11.05 7.86 0.22
N LEU A 48 -9.80 8.20 -0.07
CA LEU A 48 -8.90 8.88 0.88
C LEU A 48 -9.28 10.34 1.12
N LYS A 49 -9.80 11.03 0.11
CA LYS A 49 -10.26 12.44 0.21
C LYS A 49 -11.69 12.59 0.74
N SER A 50 -12.37 11.49 1.06
CA SER A 50 -13.69 11.56 1.70
C SER A 50 -13.58 12.18 3.09
N ARG A 51 -14.65 12.94 3.47
CA ARG A 51 -14.73 13.61 4.78
C ARG A 51 -15.38 12.75 5.88
N ASP A 52 -15.51 11.44 5.66
CA ASP A 52 -16.19 10.53 6.58
C ASP A 52 -15.30 10.12 7.77
N GLY A 53 -14.77 11.07 8.51
CA GLY A 53 -13.91 10.85 9.67
C GLY A 53 -12.48 10.38 9.29
N ILE A 54 -11.81 9.73 10.24
CA ILE A 54 -10.41 9.27 10.05
C ILE A 54 -10.38 8.17 8.98
N ARG A 55 -9.61 8.39 7.91
CA ARG A 55 -9.45 7.48 6.79
C ARG A 55 -8.28 6.52 7.03
N ILE A 56 -8.55 5.22 7.13
CA ILE A 56 -7.52 4.21 7.40
C ILE A 56 -7.48 3.21 6.24
N ILE A 57 -6.30 3.08 5.63
CA ILE A 57 -5.93 1.96 4.74
C ILE A 57 -5.51 0.82 5.67
N SER A 58 -6.35 -0.19 5.79
CA SER A 58 -6.15 -1.31 6.70
C SER A 58 -5.32 -2.40 6.03
N GLU A 59 -4.11 -2.64 6.53
CA GLU A 59 -3.16 -3.54 5.87
C GLU A 59 -3.24 -4.96 6.42
N LEU A 60 -3.36 -5.92 5.52
CA LEU A 60 -3.23 -7.36 5.80
C LEU A 60 -1.76 -7.77 5.62
N LYS A 61 -1.06 -7.98 6.75
CA LYS A 61 0.37 -8.26 6.79
C LYS A 61 0.70 -9.42 7.73
N LYS A 62 1.10 -10.55 7.16
CA LYS A 62 1.45 -11.75 7.94
C LYS A 62 2.80 -11.63 8.62
N ALA A 63 3.80 -11.13 7.90
CA ALA A 63 5.18 -10.98 8.37
C ALA A 63 5.82 -9.71 7.83
N SER A 64 6.99 -9.33 8.34
CA SER A 64 7.85 -8.29 7.76
C SER A 64 9.32 -8.54 8.08
N PRO A 65 10.29 -8.01 7.29
CA PRO A 65 11.72 -8.16 7.55
C PRO A 65 12.15 -7.68 8.93
N SER A 66 11.54 -6.58 9.41
CA SER A 66 11.90 -5.94 10.70
C SER A 66 11.28 -6.60 11.93
N LYS A 67 10.19 -7.37 11.78
CA LYS A 67 9.40 -7.91 12.90
C LYS A 67 9.22 -9.43 12.84
N GLY A 68 9.69 -10.07 11.76
CA GLY A 68 9.44 -11.49 11.54
C GLY A 68 7.94 -11.78 11.37
N LEU A 69 7.49 -12.90 11.89
CA LEU A 69 6.09 -13.31 11.87
C LEU A 69 5.27 -12.44 12.83
N ILE A 70 4.31 -11.66 12.28
CA ILE A 70 3.45 -10.75 13.03
C ILE A 70 2.17 -11.44 13.47
N ARG A 71 1.55 -12.19 12.56
CA ARG A 71 0.27 -12.88 12.78
C ARG A 71 0.37 -14.36 12.39
N PRO A 72 0.60 -15.29 13.35
CA PRO A 72 0.69 -16.73 13.05
C PRO A 72 -0.61 -17.31 12.48
N ASP A 73 -1.73 -16.96 13.07
CA ASP A 73 -3.10 -17.36 12.68
C ASP A 73 -3.68 -16.45 11.59
N PHE A 74 -2.94 -16.23 10.50
CA PHE A 74 -3.29 -15.26 9.46
C PHE A 74 -4.53 -15.66 8.66
N GLN A 75 -5.71 -15.47 9.26
CA GLN A 75 -7.02 -15.68 8.65
C GLN A 75 -7.43 -14.45 7.83
N PHE A 76 -6.69 -14.17 6.77
CA PHE A 76 -6.80 -12.92 6.02
C PHE A 76 -8.21 -12.63 5.47
N GLU A 77 -8.99 -13.64 5.08
CA GLU A 77 -10.38 -13.47 4.62
C GLU A 77 -11.30 -12.98 5.75
N THR A 78 -11.13 -13.54 6.95
CA THR A 78 -11.86 -13.09 8.14
C THR A 78 -11.50 -11.64 8.48
N PHE A 79 -10.20 -11.33 8.51
CA PHE A 79 -9.73 -9.98 8.81
C PHE A 79 -10.16 -8.97 7.73
N ALA A 80 -10.18 -9.36 6.44
CA ALA A 80 -10.70 -8.52 5.38
C ALA A 80 -12.18 -8.17 5.60
N ARG A 81 -13.03 -9.14 5.97
CA ARG A 81 -14.44 -8.90 6.29
C ARG A 81 -14.57 -7.96 7.50
N GLU A 82 -13.81 -8.22 8.56
CA GLU A 82 -13.79 -7.33 9.73
C GLU A 82 -13.40 -5.89 9.36
N TYR A 83 -12.45 -5.70 8.44
CA TYR A 83 -12.06 -4.37 7.94
C TYR A 83 -13.16 -3.70 7.13
N LEU A 84 -13.84 -4.44 6.25
CA LEU A 84 -15.00 -3.95 5.51
C LEU A 84 -16.12 -3.49 6.46
N ASP A 85 -16.46 -4.33 7.43
CA ASP A 85 -17.53 -4.08 8.42
C ASP A 85 -17.16 -2.94 9.39
N ALA A 86 -15.87 -2.73 9.64
CA ALA A 86 -15.36 -1.64 10.47
C ALA A 86 -15.20 -0.32 9.71
N GLY A 87 -15.48 -0.30 8.40
CA GLY A 87 -15.45 0.90 7.55
C GLY A 87 -14.03 1.33 7.18
N ALA A 88 -13.15 0.38 6.84
CA ALA A 88 -11.85 0.70 6.24
C ALA A 88 -12.01 1.62 5.03
N ALA A 89 -11.14 2.61 4.89
CA ALA A 89 -11.11 3.46 3.70
C ALA A 89 -10.59 2.69 2.47
N ALA A 90 -9.65 1.77 2.71
CA ALA A 90 -9.13 0.83 1.73
C ALA A 90 -8.55 -0.39 2.45
N ILE A 91 -8.37 -1.50 1.73
CA ILE A 91 -7.62 -2.66 2.23
C ILE A 91 -6.32 -2.76 1.45
N SER A 92 -5.19 -2.76 2.16
CA SER A 92 -3.87 -3.01 1.60
C SER A 92 -3.50 -4.48 1.79
N VAL A 93 -3.08 -5.15 0.71
CA VAL A 93 -2.75 -6.58 0.73
C VAL A 93 -1.31 -6.79 0.34
N LEU A 94 -0.48 -7.30 1.26
CA LEU A 94 0.89 -7.71 0.97
C LEU A 94 0.89 -8.90 0.03
N THR A 95 1.59 -8.78 -1.12
CA THR A 95 1.70 -9.86 -2.09
C THR A 95 3.14 -10.38 -2.26
N GLU A 96 4.13 -9.74 -1.65
CA GLU A 96 5.52 -10.16 -1.66
C GLU A 96 5.70 -11.45 -0.84
N PRO A 97 6.20 -12.58 -1.47
CA PRO A 97 6.15 -13.89 -0.83
C PRO A 97 7.31 -14.19 0.11
N HIS A 98 8.51 -13.67 -0.13
CA HIS A 98 9.73 -14.09 0.53
C HIS A 98 9.92 -13.47 1.92
N PHE A 99 9.68 -12.17 2.02
CA PHE A 99 9.97 -11.38 3.22
C PHE A 99 8.71 -11.01 4.01
N PHE A 100 7.57 -10.91 3.33
CA PHE A 100 6.29 -10.56 3.96
C PHE A 100 5.32 -11.74 4.05
N GLN A 101 5.67 -12.89 3.48
CA GLN A 101 4.81 -14.09 3.38
C GLN A 101 3.43 -13.74 2.78
N GLY A 102 3.45 -12.81 1.81
CA GLY A 102 2.28 -12.38 1.05
C GLY A 102 1.94 -13.34 -0.09
N SER A 103 0.86 -13.06 -0.80
CA SER A 103 0.46 -13.85 -1.96
C SER A 103 -0.48 -13.07 -2.87
N LEU A 104 -0.30 -13.23 -4.18
CA LEU A 104 -1.24 -12.71 -5.17
C LEU A 104 -2.64 -13.36 -5.03
N GLU A 105 -2.71 -14.57 -4.48
CA GLU A 105 -3.97 -15.23 -4.18
C GLU A 105 -4.73 -14.53 -3.05
N TYR A 106 -4.03 -13.99 -2.03
CA TYR A 106 -4.66 -13.16 -1.01
C TYR A 106 -5.33 -11.93 -1.62
N LEU A 107 -4.62 -11.27 -2.55
CA LEU A 107 -5.16 -10.12 -3.27
C LEU A 107 -6.44 -10.47 -4.04
N ARG A 108 -6.45 -11.58 -4.80
CA ARG A 108 -7.63 -12.04 -5.57
C ARG A 108 -8.83 -12.28 -4.68
N LYS A 109 -8.63 -12.97 -3.57
CA LYS A 109 -9.72 -13.28 -2.63
C LYS A 109 -10.25 -12.04 -1.92
N VAL A 110 -9.36 -11.13 -1.49
CA VAL A 110 -9.77 -9.86 -0.86
C VAL A 110 -10.50 -8.96 -1.87
N ALA A 111 -10.03 -8.89 -3.11
CA ALA A 111 -10.71 -8.14 -4.17
C ALA A 111 -12.12 -8.70 -4.43
N ALA A 112 -12.28 -10.02 -4.44
CA ALA A 112 -13.59 -10.67 -4.57
C ALA A 112 -14.51 -10.36 -3.37
N LEU A 113 -13.99 -10.38 -2.14
CA LEU A 113 -14.75 -10.01 -0.93
C LEU A 113 -15.20 -8.54 -0.95
N ALA A 114 -14.37 -7.66 -1.48
CA ALA A 114 -14.64 -6.23 -1.55
C ALA A 114 -15.49 -5.84 -2.78
N ALA A 115 -15.80 -6.76 -3.72
CA ALA A 115 -16.38 -6.44 -5.03
C ALA A 115 -17.64 -5.58 -4.95
N ASP A 116 -18.57 -5.93 -4.07
CA ASP A 116 -19.86 -5.24 -3.91
C ASP A 116 -19.81 -4.12 -2.86
N THR A 117 -18.64 -3.69 -2.43
CA THR A 117 -18.42 -2.60 -1.48
C THR A 117 -17.76 -1.41 -2.16
N PRO A 118 -17.84 -0.19 -1.60
CA PRO A 118 -17.11 0.97 -2.13
C PRO A 118 -15.62 0.95 -1.76
N VAL A 119 -15.13 -0.03 -0.99
CA VAL A 119 -13.78 -0.07 -0.44
C VAL A 119 -12.79 -0.55 -1.51
N PRO A 120 -11.80 0.27 -1.91
CA PRO A 120 -10.77 -0.13 -2.85
C PRO A 120 -9.72 -1.07 -2.23
N VAL A 121 -9.11 -1.91 -3.08
CA VAL A 121 -8.06 -2.85 -2.68
C VAL A 121 -6.74 -2.45 -3.32
N LEU A 122 -5.73 -2.21 -2.48
CA LEU A 122 -4.37 -1.85 -2.85
C LEU A 122 -3.46 -3.09 -2.87
N ARG A 123 -2.77 -3.36 -3.98
CA ARG A 123 -1.63 -4.27 -4.02
C ARG A 123 -0.42 -3.60 -3.37
N LYS A 124 0.01 -4.07 -2.21
CA LYS A 124 1.22 -3.63 -1.51
C LYS A 124 2.35 -4.60 -1.82
N ASP A 125 3.25 -4.20 -2.71
CA ASP A 125 4.34 -5.03 -3.21
C ASP A 125 5.47 -4.15 -3.76
N PHE A 126 6.59 -4.72 -4.17
CA PHE A 126 7.73 -4.04 -4.77
C PHE A 126 7.62 -4.14 -6.30
N LEU A 127 6.89 -3.21 -6.90
CA LEU A 127 6.66 -3.16 -8.33
C LEU A 127 7.75 -2.35 -9.03
N PHE A 128 8.32 -2.89 -10.11
CA PHE A 128 9.34 -2.25 -10.93
C PHE A 128 9.24 -2.64 -12.42
N ASP A 129 8.12 -3.25 -12.82
CA ASP A 129 7.88 -3.72 -14.19
C ASP A 129 6.39 -3.62 -14.53
N ARG A 130 6.07 -3.23 -15.77
CA ARG A 130 4.70 -3.10 -16.30
C ARG A 130 3.86 -4.36 -16.11
N TYR A 131 4.50 -5.51 -16.30
CA TYR A 131 3.84 -6.80 -16.08
C TYR A 131 3.22 -6.91 -14.70
N GLN A 132 3.92 -6.45 -13.64
CA GLN A 132 3.42 -6.51 -12.29
C GLN A 132 2.19 -5.60 -12.09
N VAL A 133 2.13 -4.46 -12.79
CA VAL A 133 0.97 -3.54 -12.76
C VAL A 133 -0.23 -4.21 -13.45
N ALA A 134 -0.04 -4.81 -14.64
CA ALA A 134 -1.08 -5.56 -15.33
C ALA A 134 -1.55 -6.78 -14.51
N GLU A 135 -0.61 -7.49 -13.86
CA GLU A 135 -0.89 -8.61 -12.96
C GLU A 135 -1.74 -8.19 -11.76
N ALA A 136 -1.46 -7.01 -11.17
CA ALA A 136 -2.27 -6.44 -10.08
C ALA A 136 -3.72 -6.22 -10.53
N ARG A 137 -3.90 -5.57 -11.69
CA ARG A 137 -5.25 -5.32 -12.21
C ARG A 137 -5.98 -6.62 -12.56
N ALA A 138 -5.31 -7.57 -13.19
CA ALA A 138 -5.88 -8.89 -13.51
C ALA A 138 -6.24 -9.70 -12.25
N ALA A 139 -5.60 -9.42 -11.12
CA ALA A 139 -5.93 -9.98 -9.81
C ALA A 139 -7.05 -9.22 -9.07
N GLY A 140 -7.57 -8.12 -9.65
CA GLY A 140 -8.67 -7.35 -9.11
C GLY A 140 -8.24 -6.16 -8.24
N ALA A 141 -6.96 -5.76 -8.23
CA ALA A 141 -6.52 -4.57 -7.52
C ALA A 141 -7.19 -3.30 -8.09
N ASP A 142 -7.51 -2.37 -7.20
CA ASP A 142 -8.01 -1.04 -7.52
C ASP A 142 -6.88 0.01 -7.50
N ALA A 143 -5.77 -0.31 -6.82
CA ALA A 143 -4.58 0.53 -6.76
C ALA A 143 -3.31 -0.31 -6.61
N VAL A 144 -2.17 0.29 -6.94
CA VAL A 144 -0.83 -0.28 -6.77
C VAL A 144 0.07 0.63 -5.96
N LEU A 145 1.14 0.06 -5.38
CA LEU A 145 2.21 0.81 -4.73
C LEU A 145 3.36 1.03 -5.69
N LEU A 146 3.84 2.27 -5.79
CA LEU A 146 5.09 2.63 -6.47
C LEU A 146 6.04 3.29 -5.47
N ILE A 147 7.22 2.70 -5.24
CA ILE A 147 8.19 3.14 -4.23
C ILE A 147 9.27 3.97 -4.91
N ALA A 148 9.39 5.26 -4.54
CA ALA A 148 10.36 6.19 -5.13
C ALA A 148 11.81 5.71 -4.98
N ALA A 149 12.17 5.20 -3.80
CA ALA A 149 13.51 4.67 -3.50
C ALA A 149 13.88 3.43 -4.34
N LEU A 150 12.89 2.64 -4.77
CA LEU A 150 13.06 1.45 -5.60
C LEU A 150 13.17 1.81 -7.08
N ILE A 151 12.29 2.68 -7.57
CA ILE A 151 12.20 3.07 -8.98
C ILE A 151 12.90 4.42 -9.13
N ARG A 152 14.23 4.39 -9.28
CA ARG A 152 15.05 5.62 -9.34
C ARG A 152 15.04 6.32 -10.70
N ASP A 153 14.72 5.59 -11.76
CA ASP A 153 14.58 6.13 -13.12
C ASP A 153 13.22 6.82 -13.26
N ASP A 154 13.23 8.11 -13.62
CA ASP A 154 12.02 8.93 -13.77
C ASP A 154 11.14 8.49 -14.93
N ALA A 155 11.76 8.01 -16.02
CA ALA A 155 11.02 7.54 -17.19
C ALA A 155 10.25 6.25 -16.84
N LEU A 156 10.92 5.31 -16.15
CA LEU A 156 10.29 4.08 -15.68
C LEU A 156 9.18 4.38 -14.63
N PHE A 157 9.44 5.29 -13.67
CA PHE A 157 8.43 5.64 -12.67
C PHE A 157 7.17 6.20 -13.34
N ARG A 158 7.34 7.13 -14.29
CA ARG A 158 6.22 7.71 -15.06
C ARG A 158 5.52 6.64 -15.88
N GLU A 159 6.26 5.77 -16.56
CA GLU A 159 5.70 4.66 -17.35
C GLU A 159 4.79 3.76 -16.49
N LEU A 160 5.24 3.38 -15.28
CA LEU A 160 4.45 2.54 -14.37
C LEU A 160 3.22 3.27 -13.82
N LEU A 161 3.36 4.55 -13.50
CA LEU A 161 2.26 5.40 -13.05
C LEU A 161 1.19 5.55 -14.15
N ASP A 162 1.60 5.89 -15.37
CA ASP A 162 0.72 6.04 -16.52
C ASP A 162 0.03 4.71 -16.84
N HIS A 163 0.79 3.61 -16.80
CA HIS A 163 0.22 2.27 -17.04
C HIS A 163 -0.82 1.86 -15.99
N ALA A 164 -0.63 2.21 -14.72
CA ALA A 164 -1.66 2.00 -13.69
C ALA A 164 -2.94 2.79 -14.02
N HIS A 165 -2.80 4.06 -14.41
CA HIS A 165 -3.92 4.91 -14.81
C HIS A 165 -4.63 4.40 -16.08
N GLU A 166 -3.89 3.94 -17.10
CA GLU A 166 -4.44 3.33 -18.32
C GLU A 166 -5.32 2.10 -17.99
N LEU A 167 -4.94 1.33 -16.99
CA LEU A 167 -5.70 0.19 -16.49
C LEU A 167 -6.83 0.58 -15.51
N GLY A 168 -7.04 1.90 -15.30
CA GLY A 168 -8.07 2.47 -14.44
C GLY A 168 -7.77 2.41 -12.94
N MET A 169 -6.56 2.02 -12.54
CA MET A 169 -6.11 2.00 -11.15
C MET A 169 -5.54 3.33 -10.69
N ASP A 170 -5.65 3.61 -9.39
CA ASP A 170 -4.83 4.63 -8.74
C ASP A 170 -3.44 4.06 -8.37
N ALA A 171 -2.46 4.95 -8.12
CA ALA A 171 -1.16 4.57 -7.58
C ALA A 171 -0.86 5.34 -6.30
N LEU A 172 -0.54 4.62 -5.22
CA LEU A 172 0.06 5.16 -4.01
C LEU A 172 1.58 5.26 -4.24
N CYS A 173 2.10 6.49 -4.31
CA CYS A 173 3.51 6.76 -4.55
C CYS A 173 4.21 6.98 -3.20
N GLU A 174 4.99 5.99 -2.74
CA GLU A 174 5.67 6.03 -1.44
C GLU A 174 7.00 6.77 -1.53
N ALA A 175 7.22 7.70 -0.59
CA ALA A 175 8.42 8.53 -0.47
C ALA A 175 8.91 8.56 0.99
N HIS A 176 10.24 8.78 1.20
CA HIS A 176 10.89 8.75 2.50
C HIS A 176 11.59 10.06 2.87
N ASP A 177 11.78 10.95 1.91
CA ASP A 177 12.41 12.25 2.13
C ASP A 177 11.82 13.33 1.23
N GLU A 178 12.26 14.57 1.46
CA GLU A 178 11.79 15.75 0.72
C GLU A 178 12.07 15.67 -0.79
N ALA A 179 13.23 15.13 -1.16
CA ALA A 179 13.62 15.02 -2.58
C ALA A 179 12.70 14.01 -3.29
N GLU A 180 12.39 12.88 -2.65
CA GLU A 180 11.47 11.88 -3.17
C GLU A 180 10.02 12.41 -3.25
N VAL A 181 9.54 13.13 -2.22
CA VAL A 181 8.19 13.76 -2.24
C VAL A 181 8.08 14.73 -3.42
N LYS A 182 9.04 15.66 -3.57
CA LYS A 182 9.05 16.61 -4.68
C LYS A 182 9.15 15.92 -6.03
N ARG A 183 9.96 14.87 -6.12
CA ARG A 183 10.16 14.06 -7.32
C ARG A 183 8.86 13.40 -7.77
N VAL A 184 8.17 12.64 -6.88
CA VAL A 184 6.94 11.93 -7.27
C VAL A 184 5.81 12.90 -7.60
N LEU A 185 5.71 14.04 -6.92
CA LEU A 185 4.77 15.11 -7.28
C LEU A 185 5.06 15.67 -8.66
N GLY A 186 6.35 15.94 -8.98
CA GLY A 186 6.78 16.40 -10.31
C GLY A 186 6.53 15.37 -11.42
N LEU A 187 6.45 14.09 -11.10
CA LEU A 187 6.10 13.00 -12.02
C LEU A 187 4.58 12.79 -12.16
N GLY A 188 3.75 13.54 -11.43
CA GLY A 188 2.30 13.51 -11.58
C GLY A 188 1.58 12.62 -10.57
N ALA A 189 2.23 12.22 -9.48
CA ALA A 189 1.59 11.48 -8.40
C ALA A 189 0.41 12.28 -7.80
N ARG A 190 -0.75 11.62 -7.67
CA ARG A 190 -1.96 12.19 -7.05
C ARG A 190 -2.19 11.69 -5.62
N ILE A 191 -1.60 10.56 -5.26
CA ILE A 191 -1.62 9.99 -3.91
C ILE A 191 -0.17 9.77 -3.50
N VAL A 192 0.27 10.47 -2.46
CA VAL A 192 1.65 10.40 -1.96
C VAL A 192 1.64 9.85 -0.55
N GLY A 193 2.33 8.73 -0.36
CA GLY A 193 2.58 8.13 0.94
C GLY A 193 3.93 8.57 1.51
N VAL A 194 3.94 9.02 2.76
CA VAL A 194 5.19 9.27 3.49
C VAL A 194 5.39 8.15 4.49
N ASN A 195 6.41 7.33 4.25
CA ASN A 195 6.73 6.22 5.13
C ASN A 195 7.68 6.67 6.24
N SER A 196 7.18 6.71 7.48
CA SER A 196 7.96 7.06 8.68
C SER A 196 9.11 6.08 8.96
N ARG A 197 9.08 4.87 8.37
CA ARG A 197 10.10 3.86 8.56
C ARG A 197 11.15 3.94 7.47
N ASP A 198 12.37 4.24 7.84
CA ASP A 198 13.52 4.09 6.95
C ASP A 198 13.72 2.60 6.63
N LEU A 199 13.64 2.24 5.36
CA LEU A 199 13.74 0.85 4.91
C LEU A 199 15.16 0.28 5.02
N ARG A 200 16.18 1.14 5.24
CA ARG A 200 17.58 0.72 5.43
C ARG A 200 17.90 0.42 6.90
N THR A 201 17.38 1.25 7.81
CA THR A 201 17.69 1.16 9.25
C THR A 201 16.55 0.57 10.08
N PHE A 202 15.34 0.49 9.51
CA PHE A 202 14.06 0.17 10.17
C PHE A 202 13.69 1.12 11.31
N HIS A 203 14.42 2.23 11.48
CA HIS A 203 14.04 3.27 12.42
C HIS A 203 12.78 3.99 11.95
N THR A 204 11.91 4.36 12.89
CA THR A 204 10.66 5.07 12.60
C THR A 204 10.73 6.44 13.25
N ASP A 205 10.61 7.51 12.45
CA ASP A 205 10.60 8.89 12.90
C ASP A 205 9.28 9.58 12.46
N ILE A 206 8.37 9.72 13.42
CA ILE A 206 7.05 10.34 13.19
C ILE A 206 7.17 11.86 13.07
N SER A 207 8.15 12.50 13.73
CA SER A 207 8.27 13.97 13.72
C SER A 207 8.61 14.48 12.32
N ARG A 208 9.59 13.87 11.67
CA ARG A 208 9.98 14.18 10.29
C ARG A 208 8.85 13.92 9.28
N THR A 209 8.02 12.91 9.55
CA THR A 209 6.90 12.58 8.67
C THR A 209 5.89 13.71 8.56
N GLY A 210 5.59 14.41 9.65
CA GLY A 210 4.68 15.57 9.63
C GLY A 210 5.17 16.70 8.74
N GLU A 211 6.49 17.00 8.76
CA GLU A 211 7.11 18.00 7.88
C GLU A 211 6.99 17.60 6.40
N LEU A 212 7.22 16.34 6.07
CA LEU A 212 7.12 15.85 4.70
C LEU A 212 5.66 15.85 4.18
N LEU A 213 4.70 15.49 5.03
CA LEU A 213 3.28 15.54 4.67
C LEU A 213 2.82 16.97 4.32
N ALA A 214 3.37 17.98 4.99
CA ALA A 214 3.08 19.39 4.71
C ALA A 214 3.56 19.87 3.34
N LEU A 215 4.43 19.14 2.67
CA LEU A 215 4.89 19.43 1.30
C LEU A 215 3.88 18.98 0.23
N ILE A 216 2.93 18.12 0.59
CA ILE A 216 1.96 17.54 -0.34
C ILE A 216 0.81 18.53 -0.52
N PRO A 217 0.53 19.00 -1.77
CA PRO A 217 -0.53 19.97 -1.99
C PRO A 217 -1.92 19.37 -1.75
N GLU A 218 -2.88 20.20 -1.33
CA GLU A 218 -4.28 19.79 -1.06
C GLU A 218 -4.99 19.12 -2.25
N THR A 219 -4.52 19.37 -3.46
CA THR A 219 -5.01 18.72 -4.68
C THR A 219 -4.61 17.25 -4.80
N CYS A 220 -3.64 16.82 -4.00
CA CYS A 220 -3.20 15.44 -3.86
C CYS A 220 -3.76 14.82 -2.56
N ALA A 221 -3.79 13.51 -2.47
CA ALA A 221 -4.08 12.81 -1.22
C ALA A 221 -2.76 12.45 -0.52
N SER A 222 -2.64 12.83 0.75
CA SER A 222 -1.52 12.52 1.60
C SER A 222 -1.81 11.29 2.48
N VAL A 223 -0.84 10.36 2.56
CA VAL A 223 -0.95 9.15 3.38
C VAL A 223 0.24 9.06 4.33
N ALA A 224 -0.02 8.99 5.63
CA ALA A 224 1.01 8.66 6.61
C ALA A 224 1.12 7.14 6.76
N GLU A 225 2.35 6.60 6.60
CA GLU A 225 2.61 5.17 6.68
C GLU A 225 3.57 4.85 7.82
N SER A 226 3.33 3.73 8.50
CA SER A 226 4.13 3.23 9.62
C SER A 226 4.05 4.05 10.92
N GLY A 227 4.34 3.40 12.04
CA GLY A 227 4.51 4.06 13.36
C GLY A 227 3.21 4.41 14.10
N ILE A 228 2.06 4.30 13.50
CA ILE A 228 0.77 4.66 14.10
C ILE A 228 0.27 3.53 15.00
N ARG A 229 0.02 3.85 16.28
CA ARG A 229 -0.39 2.88 17.31
C ARG A 229 -1.69 3.26 18.01
N THR A 230 -1.90 4.56 18.21
CA THR A 230 -3.04 5.12 18.92
C THR A 230 -3.70 6.24 18.14
N ALA A 231 -4.91 6.62 18.54
CA ALA A 231 -5.61 7.74 17.94
C ALA A 231 -4.89 9.09 18.15
N GLU A 232 -4.07 9.22 19.19
CA GLU A 232 -3.27 10.43 19.44
C GLU A 232 -2.18 10.66 18.38
N ASP A 233 -1.73 9.59 17.71
CA ASP A 233 -0.72 9.73 16.65
C ASP A 233 -1.25 10.49 15.45
N PHE A 234 -2.56 10.48 15.21
CA PHE A 234 -3.20 11.25 14.13
C PHE A 234 -3.05 12.75 14.31
N THR A 235 -3.00 13.25 15.55
CA THR A 235 -2.82 14.68 15.83
C THR A 235 -1.42 15.18 15.48
N LYS A 236 -0.45 14.27 15.41
CA LYS A 236 0.96 14.57 15.07
C LYS A 236 1.24 14.45 13.57
N LEU A 237 0.35 13.80 12.83
CA LEU A 237 0.50 13.47 11.42
C LEU A 237 -0.68 14.05 10.63
N PRO A 238 -0.57 15.30 10.13
CA PRO A 238 -1.64 15.94 9.37
C PRO A 238 -1.72 15.33 7.95
N ALA A 239 -2.37 14.18 7.83
CA ALA A 239 -2.56 13.46 6.56
C ALA A 239 -4.05 13.27 6.26
N ASP A 240 -4.39 13.13 4.98
CA ASP A 240 -5.76 12.77 4.56
C ASP A 240 -6.11 11.33 4.98
N ALA A 241 -5.11 10.44 5.03
CA ALA A 241 -5.31 9.05 5.41
C ALA A 241 -4.07 8.42 6.06
N TYR A 242 -4.26 7.25 6.65
CA TYR A 242 -3.24 6.53 7.42
C TYR A 242 -3.17 5.07 7.00
N LEU A 243 -1.99 4.56 6.64
CA LEU A 243 -1.78 3.14 6.35
C LEU A 243 -1.30 2.41 7.61
N ILE A 244 -2.11 1.49 8.11
CA ILE A 244 -1.89 0.81 9.39
C ILE A 244 -1.93 -0.71 9.20
N GLY A 245 -0.80 -1.36 9.48
CA GLY A 245 -0.69 -2.82 9.39
C GLY A 245 -0.37 -3.47 10.74
N GLU A 246 0.84 -3.23 11.29
CA GLU A 246 1.32 -3.93 12.47
C GLU A 246 0.37 -3.79 13.67
N THR A 247 -0.13 -2.60 13.93
CA THR A 247 -1.06 -2.30 15.04
C THR A 247 -2.36 -3.11 14.91
N LEU A 248 -2.93 -3.19 13.71
CA LEU A 248 -4.14 -3.95 13.45
C LEU A 248 -3.89 -5.46 13.54
N MET A 249 -2.80 -5.95 12.94
CA MET A 249 -2.50 -7.39 12.92
C MET A 249 -2.09 -7.95 14.28
N ARG A 250 -1.58 -7.13 15.21
CA ARG A 250 -1.28 -7.54 16.59
C ARG A 250 -2.49 -7.53 17.50
N ALA A 251 -3.56 -6.84 17.12
CA ALA A 251 -4.80 -6.84 17.91
C ALA A 251 -5.48 -8.21 17.89
N GLU A 252 -6.08 -8.61 18.98
CA GLU A 252 -6.88 -9.84 19.07
C GLU A 252 -8.01 -9.82 18.03
N HIS A 253 -8.71 -8.69 17.94
CA HIS A 253 -9.79 -8.41 16.99
C HIS A 253 -9.45 -7.21 16.10
N PRO A 254 -8.86 -7.42 14.91
CA PRO A 254 -8.41 -6.34 14.03
C PRO A 254 -9.51 -5.33 13.66
N GLY A 255 -10.73 -5.79 13.40
CA GLY A 255 -11.85 -4.90 13.10
C GLY A 255 -12.30 -4.04 14.28
N ALA A 256 -12.24 -4.56 15.51
CA ALA A 256 -12.53 -3.77 16.71
C ALA A 256 -11.47 -2.68 16.90
N LYS A 257 -10.19 -3.03 16.69
CA LYS A 257 -9.09 -2.06 16.76
C LYS A 257 -9.20 -0.99 15.68
N LEU A 258 -9.65 -1.35 14.49
CA LEU A 258 -9.91 -0.38 13.42
C LEU A 258 -11.02 0.60 13.81
N ARG A 259 -12.14 0.12 14.38
CA ARG A 259 -13.23 0.98 14.89
C ARG A 259 -12.74 1.91 15.98
N GLU A 260 -11.96 1.40 16.95
CA GLU A 260 -11.33 2.20 18.01
C GLU A 260 -10.51 3.36 17.43
N LEU A 261 -9.59 3.06 16.49
CA LEU A 261 -8.74 4.07 15.89
C LEU A 261 -9.55 5.11 15.08
N ARG A 262 -10.59 4.68 14.35
CA ARG A 262 -11.45 5.57 13.57
C ARG A 262 -12.33 6.47 14.43
N SER A 263 -12.64 6.08 15.65
CA SER A 263 -13.39 6.92 16.59
C SER A 263 -12.59 8.18 16.98
N GLY A 264 -11.29 8.18 16.78
CA GLY A 264 -10.41 9.29 17.12
C GLY A 264 -10.25 9.48 18.64
N PRO A 265 -9.43 10.43 19.07
CA PRO A 265 -9.55 10.94 20.40
C PRO A 265 -10.95 11.56 20.52
N CYS A 266 -11.75 11.11 21.50
CA CYS A 266 -13.08 11.66 21.76
C CYS A 266 -12.97 13.19 21.79
N GLY A 267 -13.40 13.84 20.71
CA GLY A 267 -13.50 15.29 20.66
C GLY A 267 -14.54 15.69 21.70
N HIS A 268 -14.06 16.32 22.77
CA HIS A 268 -14.90 17.09 23.68
C HIS A 268 -15.12 18.46 23.08
#